data_dc11d1e0289628e692475a2c1f77bfcd
#
_entry.id   dc11d1e0289628e692475a2c1f77bfcd
#
_cell.length_a   1.000
_cell.length_b   1.000
_cell.length_c   1.000
_cell.angle_alpha   90.00
_cell.angle_beta   90.00
_cell.angle_gamma   90.00
#
_symmetry.space_group_name_H-M   'P 1'
#
loop_
_entity.id
_entity.type
_entity.pdbx_description
1 polymer ?
#
loop_
_entity_poly.entity_id
_entity_poly.type
_entity_poly.pdbx_seq_one_letter_code
_entity_poly.pdbx_strand_id
1 'polypeptide(L)'
;MPLIGLDYLIFGFVLFIGSAIGSFLNVCIHRMPLDQSIVQPSSYCPICLTAIQPTDNLPVIGWLLLAGKCRACRASISIRYPLVELVTGLAALGSVWWLGYTVEALALFLLFALLLPVTLIDFDLQIIPNSISYPGIIIGLALSFFRVEFGWQASLMGAGISAVVLLIIRQLGTLAFGKEAMGLGDIKLIALIGAFVGWQAALISIFLGSILGTFY
;
A
#
# COMPACT_ATOMS: atom_id res chain seq x y z
N MET A 1 34.31 -6.97 -12.86
CA MET A 1 34.33 -7.16 -11.41
C MET A 1 34.26 -5.89 -10.53
N PRO A 2 34.29 -4.64 -11.02
CA PRO A 2 34.08 -3.47 -10.13
C PRO A 2 32.62 -3.06 -9.91
N LEU A 3 31.65 -3.76 -10.50
CA LEU A 3 30.21 -3.40 -10.40
C LEU A 3 29.53 -3.91 -9.12
N ILE A 4 30.09 -4.92 -8.46
CA ILE A 4 29.48 -5.54 -7.26
C ILE A 4 29.27 -4.52 -6.12
N GLY A 5 30.19 -3.57 -5.95
CA GLY A 5 30.07 -2.53 -4.91
C GLY A 5 28.97 -1.50 -5.20
N LEU A 6 28.74 -1.17 -6.47
CA LEU A 6 27.71 -0.22 -6.88
C LEU A 6 26.31 -0.81 -6.70
N ASP A 7 26.13 -2.10 -6.99
CA ASP A 7 24.85 -2.77 -6.81
C ASP A 7 24.40 -2.77 -5.33
N TYR A 8 25.33 -3.03 -4.39
CA TYR A 8 25.00 -2.94 -2.95
C TYR A 8 24.61 -1.54 -2.49
N LEU A 9 25.25 -0.49 -3.04
CA LEU A 9 24.87 0.88 -2.73
C LEU A 9 23.48 1.22 -3.28
N ILE A 10 23.16 0.77 -4.50
CA ILE A 10 21.85 0.96 -5.11
C ILE A 10 20.78 0.20 -4.32
N PHE A 11 21.01 -1.03 -3.93
CA PHE A 11 20.08 -1.82 -3.12
C PHE A 11 19.85 -1.18 -1.75
N GLY A 12 20.91 -0.67 -1.10
CA GLY A 12 20.80 0.08 0.14
C GLY A 12 19.95 1.36 -0.02
N PHE A 13 20.14 2.06 -1.13
CA PHE A 13 19.35 3.25 -1.47
C PHE A 13 17.88 2.91 -1.74
N VAL A 14 17.59 1.85 -2.51
CA VAL A 14 16.23 1.38 -2.79
C VAL A 14 15.52 0.99 -1.49
N LEU A 15 16.20 0.24 -0.62
CA LEU A 15 15.68 -0.14 0.70
C LEU A 15 15.33 1.10 1.53
N PHE A 16 16.24 2.09 1.57
CA PHE A 16 16.04 3.33 2.32
C PHE A 16 14.85 4.14 1.79
N ILE A 17 14.77 4.34 0.48
CA ILE A 17 13.64 5.06 -0.15
C ILE A 17 12.32 4.32 0.09
N GLY A 18 12.29 2.99 -0.07
CA GLY A 18 11.13 2.19 0.24
C GLY A 18 10.69 2.33 1.70
N SER A 19 11.64 2.31 2.65
CA SER A 19 11.34 2.51 4.08
C SER A 19 10.87 3.94 4.37
N ALA A 20 11.39 4.96 3.69
CA ALA A 20 10.91 6.33 3.81
C ALA A 20 9.47 6.49 3.30
N ILE A 21 9.12 5.81 2.20
CA ILE A 21 7.73 5.70 1.75
C ILE A 21 6.88 5.01 2.82
N GLY A 22 7.36 3.91 3.43
CA GLY A 22 6.70 3.24 4.55
C GLY A 22 6.43 4.15 5.74
N SER A 23 7.37 5.05 6.07
CA SER A 23 7.16 6.07 7.12
C SER A 23 6.02 7.02 6.76
N PHE A 24 5.92 7.45 5.49
CA PHE A 24 4.78 8.22 5.00
C PHE A 24 3.47 7.41 5.03
N LEU A 25 3.50 6.12 4.67
CA LEU A 25 2.33 5.25 4.74
C LEU A 25 1.78 5.14 6.17
N ASN A 26 2.62 5.15 7.20
CA ASN A 26 2.17 5.22 8.59
C ASN A 26 1.33 6.47 8.87
N VAL A 27 1.70 7.63 8.29
CA VAL A 27 0.89 8.84 8.38
C VAL A 27 -0.45 8.66 7.68
N CYS A 28 -0.46 8.05 6.49
CA CYS A 28 -1.69 7.75 5.75
C CYS A 28 -2.61 6.82 6.54
N ILE A 29 -2.09 5.72 7.09
CA ILE A 29 -2.84 4.75 7.89
C ILE A 29 -3.52 5.42 9.08
N HIS A 30 -2.84 6.34 9.73
CA HIS A 30 -3.38 7.00 10.92
C HIS A 30 -4.34 8.15 10.60
N ARG A 31 -4.05 8.98 9.58
CA ARG A 31 -4.77 10.23 9.32
C ARG A 31 -5.93 10.11 8.32
N MET A 32 -5.78 9.27 7.28
CA MET A 32 -6.82 9.15 6.25
C MET A 32 -8.18 8.69 6.78
N PRO A 33 -8.27 7.71 7.70
CA PRO A 33 -9.56 7.32 8.26
C PRO A 33 -10.25 8.40 9.09
N LEU A 34 -9.47 9.39 9.57
CA LEU A 34 -9.95 10.52 10.40
C LEU A 34 -10.20 11.77 9.56
N ASP A 35 -10.12 11.68 8.22
CA ASP A 35 -10.22 12.81 7.28
C ASP A 35 -9.23 13.96 7.59
N GLN A 36 -8.08 13.61 8.20
CA GLN A 36 -7.04 14.57 8.54
C GLN A 36 -6.05 14.77 7.38
N SER A 37 -5.48 15.99 7.31
CA SER A 37 -4.45 16.29 6.33
C SER A 37 -3.20 15.41 6.53
N ILE A 38 -2.75 14.76 5.45
CA ILE A 38 -1.51 13.97 5.43
C ILE A 38 -0.25 14.83 5.29
N VAL A 39 -0.41 16.13 5.00
CA VAL A 39 0.71 17.06 4.77
C VAL A 39 1.00 17.88 6.02
N GLN A 40 -0.02 18.39 6.70
CA GLN A 40 0.11 19.24 7.88
C GLN A 40 -0.84 18.77 9.00
N PRO A 41 -0.41 18.92 10.27
CA PRO A 41 0.92 19.30 10.76
C PRO A 41 1.97 18.23 10.52
N SER A 42 3.27 18.57 10.72
CA SER A 42 4.37 17.58 10.74
C SER A 42 4.14 16.50 11.80
N SER A 43 4.90 15.41 11.75
CA SER A 43 4.78 14.32 12.71
C SER A 43 5.06 14.79 14.15
N TYR A 44 4.22 14.40 15.09
CA TYR A 44 4.33 14.78 16.50
C TYR A 44 3.95 13.58 17.39
N CYS A 45 4.40 13.61 18.62
CA CYS A 45 4.02 12.63 19.63
C CYS A 45 2.55 12.87 20.05
N PRO A 46 1.65 11.87 19.99
CA PRO A 46 0.24 12.06 20.34
C PRO A 46 0.02 12.34 21.86
N ILE A 47 1.00 12.01 22.70
CA ILE A 47 0.90 12.15 24.16
C ILE A 47 1.37 13.54 24.62
N CYS A 48 2.54 14.01 24.18
CA CYS A 48 3.10 15.28 24.63
C CYS A 48 3.04 16.39 23.58
N LEU A 49 2.52 16.10 22.38
CA LEU A 49 2.37 17.01 21.25
C LEU A 49 3.69 17.63 20.74
N THR A 50 4.85 17.16 21.23
CA THR A 50 6.16 17.62 20.77
C THR A 50 6.40 17.12 19.35
N ALA A 51 6.84 18.02 18.46
CA ALA A 51 7.20 17.68 17.08
C ALA A 51 8.37 16.67 17.05
N ILE A 52 8.27 15.67 16.17
CA ILE A 52 9.33 14.67 15.98
C ILE A 52 10.45 15.31 15.17
N GLN A 53 11.69 15.20 15.66
CA GLN A 53 12.86 15.69 14.95
C GLN A 53 13.12 14.88 13.68
N PRO A 54 13.67 15.47 12.60
CA PRO A 54 13.98 14.72 11.37
C PRO A 54 14.89 13.51 11.60
N THR A 55 15.83 13.59 12.53
CA THR A 55 16.72 12.48 12.92
C THR A 55 15.98 11.33 13.60
N ASP A 56 14.91 11.63 14.33
CA ASP A 56 14.08 10.63 15.01
C ASP A 56 13.07 9.98 14.06
N ASN A 57 12.83 10.62 12.92
CA ASN A 57 11.94 10.15 11.87
C ASN A 57 12.69 9.35 10.78
N LEU A 58 13.97 9.02 11.00
CA LEU A 58 14.70 8.12 10.12
C LEU A 58 14.04 6.73 10.17
N PRO A 59 13.61 6.18 9.02
CA PRO A 59 12.85 4.93 9.00
C PRO A 59 13.59 3.80 9.71
N VAL A 60 12.90 3.06 10.55
CA VAL A 60 13.38 1.94 11.38
C VAL A 60 14.46 2.39 12.37
N ILE A 61 15.48 3.12 11.89
CA ILE A 61 16.65 3.54 12.67
C ILE A 61 16.25 4.46 13.82
N GLY A 62 15.38 5.44 13.56
CA GLY A 62 14.89 6.37 14.59
C GLY A 62 14.22 5.64 15.75
N TRP A 63 13.37 4.67 15.45
CA TRP A 63 12.72 3.85 16.47
C TRP A 63 13.71 3.00 17.27
N LEU A 64 14.70 2.39 16.63
CA LEU A 64 15.74 1.61 17.28
C LEU A 64 16.61 2.47 18.21
N LEU A 65 17.07 3.65 17.75
CA LEU A 65 17.89 4.57 18.53
C LEU A 65 17.14 5.12 19.76
N LEU A 66 15.85 5.31 19.64
CA LEU A 66 14.98 5.75 20.73
C LEU A 66 14.49 4.60 21.62
N ALA A 67 14.88 3.36 21.32
CA ALA A 67 14.42 2.15 22.00
C ALA A 67 12.87 2.09 22.09
N GLY A 68 12.19 2.49 21.01
CA GLY A 68 10.72 2.49 20.90
C GLY A 68 10.03 3.49 21.82
N LYS A 69 10.66 4.60 22.20
CA LYS A 69 10.12 5.60 23.13
C LYS A 69 10.26 7.02 22.59
N CYS A 70 9.27 7.86 22.91
CA CYS A 70 9.36 9.29 22.60
C CYS A 70 10.58 9.94 23.27
N ARG A 71 11.31 10.78 22.53
CA ARG A 71 12.47 11.53 23.07
C ARG A 71 12.11 12.43 24.25
N ALA A 72 10.95 13.09 24.18
CA ALA A 72 10.53 14.08 25.18
C ALA A 72 9.86 13.44 26.41
N CYS A 73 8.77 12.69 26.21
CA CYS A 73 7.92 12.18 27.31
C CYS A 73 8.16 10.70 27.64
N ARG A 74 9.01 9.99 26.89
CA ARG A 74 9.30 8.55 27.07
C ARG A 74 8.10 7.61 26.86
N ALA A 75 6.97 8.11 26.36
CA ALA A 75 5.85 7.27 25.98
C ALA A 75 6.26 6.24 24.91
N SER A 76 5.72 5.03 24.99
CA SER A 76 6.04 3.93 24.05
C SER A 76 5.51 4.23 22.64
N ILE A 77 6.33 3.93 21.64
CA ILE A 77 5.99 3.99 20.21
C ILE A 77 5.73 2.56 19.74
N SER A 78 4.56 2.31 19.16
CA SER A 78 4.17 0.98 18.67
C SER A 78 5.20 0.42 17.68
N ILE A 79 5.50 -0.87 17.80
CA ILE A 79 6.35 -1.61 16.86
C ILE A 79 5.75 -1.69 15.44
N ARG A 80 4.46 -1.44 15.29
CA ARG A 80 3.79 -1.38 13.97
C ARG A 80 4.46 -0.36 13.06
N TYR A 81 4.93 0.79 13.59
CA TYR A 81 5.59 1.83 12.81
C TYR A 81 6.85 1.32 12.09
N PRO A 82 7.89 0.84 12.80
CA PRO A 82 9.08 0.34 12.14
C PRO A 82 8.82 -0.94 11.31
N LEU A 83 7.80 -1.74 11.62
CA LEU A 83 7.43 -2.89 10.81
C LEU A 83 6.87 -2.47 9.44
N VAL A 84 5.97 -1.49 9.39
CA VAL A 84 5.46 -0.95 8.11
C VAL A 84 6.60 -0.37 7.27
N GLU A 85 7.51 0.37 7.90
CA GLU A 85 8.69 0.95 7.25
C GLU A 85 9.59 -0.14 6.66
N LEU A 86 9.93 -1.15 7.46
CA LEU A 86 10.80 -2.25 7.04
C LEU A 86 10.18 -3.08 5.91
N VAL A 87 8.91 -3.47 6.07
CA VAL A 87 8.21 -4.30 5.07
C VAL A 87 8.07 -3.55 3.75
N THR A 88 7.80 -2.22 3.79
CA THR A 88 7.74 -1.40 2.58
C THR A 88 9.12 -1.28 1.92
N GLY A 89 10.18 -1.11 2.71
CA GLY A 89 11.56 -1.11 2.19
C GLY A 89 11.94 -2.45 1.55
N LEU A 90 11.61 -3.56 2.21
CA LEU A 90 11.85 -4.90 1.67
C LEU A 90 11.02 -5.19 0.41
N ALA A 91 9.80 -4.68 0.32
CA ALA A 91 8.98 -4.79 -0.89
C ALA A 91 9.60 -4.02 -2.06
N ALA A 92 10.13 -2.81 -1.83
CA ALA A 92 10.85 -2.05 -2.85
C ALA A 92 12.10 -2.81 -3.33
N LEU A 93 12.90 -3.29 -2.39
CA LEU A 93 14.11 -4.08 -2.69
C LEU A 93 13.76 -5.37 -3.44
N GLY A 94 12.75 -6.11 -2.99
CA GLY A 94 12.30 -7.36 -3.61
C GLY A 94 11.78 -7.16 -5.02
N SER A 95 11.06 -6.07 -5.28
CA SER A 95 10.58 -5.73 -6.62
C SER A 95 11.74 -5.51 -7.60
N VAL A 96 12.75 -4.76 -7.17
CA VAL A 96 13.96 -4.51 -7.98
C VAL A 96 14.83 -5.78 -8.09
N TRP A 97 14.93 -6.56 -7.02
CA TRP A 97 15.68 -7.82 -7.04
C TRP A 97 15.11 -8.81 -8.06
N TRP A 98 13.78 -8.90 -8.14
CA TRP A 98 13.10 -9.87 -9.01
C TRP A 98 12.98 -9.39 -10.46
N LEU A 99 12.63 -8.12 -10.67
CA LEU A 99 12.28 -7.57 -11.99
C LEU A 99 13.35 -6.64 -12.54
N GLY A 100 14.44 -6.42 -11.82
CA GLY A 100 15.48 -5.46 -12.20
C GLY A 100 15.01 -4.02 -12.08
N TYR A 101 15.77 -3.11 -12.68
CA TYR A 101 15.48 -1.66 -12.72
C TYR A 101 14.50 -1.34 -13.85
N THR A 102 13.26 -1.83 -13.73
CA THR A 102 12.23 -1.73 -14.78
C THR A 102 10.99 -1.00 -14.28
N VAL A 103 10.15 -0.57 -15.21
CA VAL A 103 8.82 -0.02 -14.88
C VAL A 103 7.93 -1.08 -14.21
N GLU A 104 8.13 -2.36 -14.53
CA GLU A 104 7.41 -3.47 -13.90
C GLU A 104 7.74 -3.57 -12.41
N ALA A 105 9.02 -3.40 -12.03
CA ALA A 105 9.43 -3.38 -10.62
C ALA A 105 8.79 -2.20 -9.87
N LEU A 106 8.75 -1.02 -10.50
CA LEU A 106 8.07 0.15 -9.95
C LEU A 106 6.57 -0.09 -9.79
N ALA A 107 5.91 -0.68 -10.80
CA ALA A 107 4.49 -0.99 -10.74
C ALA A 107 4.17 -1.99 -9.62
N LEU A 108 4.96 -3.04 -9.47
CA LEU A 108 4.82 -4.03 -8.39
C LEU A 108 4.98 -3.37 -7.01
N PHE A 109 6.02 -2.55 -6.84
CA PHE A 109 6.24 -1.83 -5.58
C PHE A 109 5.10 -0.85 -5.27
N LEU A 110 4.65 -0.07 -6.26
CA LEU A 110 3.55 0.89 -6.05
C LEU A 110 2.23 0.19 -5.73
N LEU A 111 1.93 -0.93 -6.39
CA LEU A 111 0.77 -1.74 -6.01
C LEU A 111 0.84 -2.18 -4.55
N PHE A 112 2.00 -2.70 -4.12
CA PHE A 112 2.22 -3.07 -2.72
C PHE A 112 2.05 -1.88 -1.77
N ALA A 113 2.65 -0.73 -2.10
CA ALA A 113 2.59 0.49 -1.29
C ALA A 113 1.17 1.08 -1.18
N LEU A 114 0.32 0.85 -2.17
CA LEU A 114 -1.10 1.22 -2.14
C LEU A 114 -1.94 0.21 -1.34
N LEU A 115 -1.67 -1.08 -1.49
CA LEU A 115 -2.44 -2.13 -0.82
C LEU A 115 -2.13 -2.23 0.68
N LEU A 116 -0.88 -2.00 1.09
CA LEU A 116 -0.47 -2.10 2.50
C LEU A 116 -1.31 -1.19 3.44
N PRO A 117 -1.43 0.13 3.19
CA PRO A 117 -2.27 0.97 4.04
C PRO A 117 -3.76 0.61 3.94
N VAL A 118 -4.28 0.23 2.77
CA VAL A 118 -5.66 -0.23 2.65
C VAL A 118 -5.90 -1.46 3.52
N THR A 119 -5.03 -2.47 3.46
CA THR A 119 -5.13 -3.69 4.27
C THR A 119 -5.10 -3.39 5.76
N LEU A 120 -4.21 -2.49 6.20
CA LEU A 120 -4.08 -2.16 7.63
C LEU A 120 -5.25 -1.31 8.14
N ILE A 121 -5.79 -0.41 7.31
CA ILE A 121 -6.98 0.38 7.64
C ILE A 121 -8.22 -0.52 7.67
N ASP A 122 -8.36 -1.41 6.69
CA ASP A 122 -9.50 -2.33 6.62
C ASP A 122 -9.50 -3.32 7.79
N PHE A 123 -8.32 -3.81 8.19
CA PHE A 123 -8.17 -4.67 9.37
C PHE A 123 -8.61 -3.96 10.67
N ASP A 124 -8.28 -2.68 10.81
CA ASP A 124 -8.59 -1.90 12.04
C ASP A 124 -10.03 -1.38 12.06
N LEU A 125 -10.55 -0.93 10.90
CA LEU A 125 -11.78 -0.10 10.82
C LEU A 125 -12.83 -0.64 9.85
N GLN A 126 -12.50 -1.65 9.05
CA GLN A 126 -13.38 -2.22 8.00
C GLN A 126 -13.85 -1.18 6.97
N ILE A 127 -12.96 -0.27 6.59
CA ILE A 127 -13.19 0.74 5.56
C ILE A 127 -12.07 0.76 4.55
N ILE A 128 -12.42 0.98 3.27
CA ILE A 128 -11.47 1.15 2.18
C ILE A 128 -11.46 2.62 1.76
N PRO A 129 -10.36 3.37 2.03
CA PRO A 129 -10.30 4.81 1.75
C PRO A 129 -10.37 5.12 0.26
N ASN A 130 -11.29 6.01 -0.12
CA ASN A 130 -11.40 6.50 -1.50
C ASN A 130 -10.15 7.27 -1.93
N SER A 131 -9.50 7.95 -0.99
CA SER A 131 -8.26 8.71 -1.18
C SER A 131 -7.06 7.86 -1.59
N ILE A 132 -7.13 6.52 -1.45
CA ILE A 132 -6.14 5.58 -1.95
C ILE A 132 -6.64 4.89 -3.22
N SER A 133 -7.90 4.43 -3.23
CA SER A 133 -8.43 3.60 -4.30
C SER A 133 -8.49 4.35 -5.64
N TYR A 134 -9.02 5.57 -5.68
CA TYR A 134 -9.12 6.33 -6.93
C TYR A 134 -7.76 6.77 -7.48
N PRO A 135 -6.86 7.40 -6.69
CA PRO A 135 -5.51 7.70 -7.18
C PRO A 135 -4.76 6.44 -7.61
N GLY A 136 -4.94 5.32 -6.90
CA GLY A 136 -4.32 4.05 -7.25
C GLY A 136 -4.73 3.55 -8.64
N ILE A 137 -6.03 3.60 -8.98
CA ILE A 137 -6.52 3.26 -10.33
C ILE A 137 -5.85 4.16 -11.38
N ILE A 138 -5.79 5.47 -11.13
CA ILE A 138 -5.18 6.44 -12.06
C ILE A 138 -3.68 6.15 -12.24
N ILE A 139 -2.97 5.85 -11.15
CA ILE A 139 -1.54 5.51 -11.19
C ILE A 139 -1.33 4.22 -11.99
N GLY A 140 -2.13 3.17 -11.76
CA GLY A 140 -2.05 1.92 -12.53
C GLY A 140 -2.25 2.13 -14.02
N LEU A 141 -3.29 2.89 -14.39
CA LEU A 141 -3.55 3.27 -15.78
C LEU A 141 -2.42 4.10 -16.38
N ALA A 142 -1.91 5.10 -15.67
CA ALA A 142 -0.81 5.95 -16.16
C ALA A 142 0.50 5.15 -16.36
N LEU A 143 0.84 4.27 -15.43
CA LEU A 143 2.03 3.42 -15.56
C LEU A 143 1.93 2.44 -16.73
N SER A 144 0.74 1.97 -17.07
CA SER A 144 0.55 1.00 -18.14
C SER A 144 0.97 1.52 -19.52
N PHE A 145 1.05 2.84 -19.74
CA PHE A 145 1.59 3.42 -20.96
C PHE A 145 3.10 3.22 -21.13
N PHE A 146 3.82 2.98 -20.03
CA PHE A 146 5.26 2.78 -20.00
C PHE A 146 5.66 1.29 -19.87
N ARG A 147 4.70 0.40 -19.67
CA ARG A 147 4.91 -1.04 -19.52
C ARG A 147 4.86 -1.71 -20.88
N VAL A 148 5.89 -2.49 -21.20
CA VAL A 148 6.03 -3.11 -22.53
C VAL A 148 5.08 -4.28 -22.71
N GLU A 149 4.96 -5.15 -21.70
CA GLU A 149 4.15 -6.37 -21.77
C GLU A 149 2.71 -6.15 -21.32
N PHE A 150 2.46 -5.14 -20.50
CA PHE A 150 1.16 -4.83 -19.92
C PHE A 150 0.67 -3.45 -20.38
N GLY A 151 0.16 -3.39 -21.60
CA GLY A 151 -0.29 -2.15 -22.23
C GLY A 151 -1.51 -1.51 -21.56
N TRP A 152 -1.77 -0.24 -21.89
CA TRP A 152 -2.90 0.54 -21.35
C TRP A 152 -4.27 -0.11 -21.55
N GLN A 153 -4.46 -0.85 -22.66
CA GLN A 153 -5.69 -1.59 -22.93
C GLN A 153 -5.93 -2.70 -21.89
N ALA A 154 -4.90 -3.47 -21.55
CA ALA A 154 -4.97 -4.51 -20.54
C ALA A 154 -5.25 -3.92 -19.14
N SER A 155 -4.67 -2.77 -18.81
CA SER A 155 -4.92 -2.03 -17.57
C SER A 155 -6.37 -1.54 -17.48
N LEU A 156 -6.86 -0.90 -18.54
CA LEU A 156 -8.25 -0.40 -18.60
C LEU A 156 -9.27 -1.54 -18.52
N MET A 157 -9.05 -2.60 -19.30
CA MET A 157 -9.87 -3.81 -19.23
C MET A 157 -9.77 -4.49 -17.87
N GLY A 158 -8.58 -4.52 -17.30
CA GLY A 158 -8.32 -5.04 -15.95
C GLY A 158 -9.18 -4.34 -14.91
N ALA A 159 -9.12 -3.03 -14.85
CA ALA A 159 -9.94 -2.23 -13.94
C ALA A 159 -11.45 -2.38 -14.20
N GLY A 160 -11.86 -2.26 -15.48
CA GLY A 160 -13.27 -2.27 -15.86
C GLY A 160 -13.94 -3.64 -15.65
N ILE A 161 -13.35 -4.71 -16.17
CA ILE A 161 -13.90 -6.06 -16.07
C ILE A 161 -13.99 -6.50 -14.60
N SER A 162 -12.92 -6.27 -13.82
CA SER A 162 -12.91 -6.64 -12.41
C SER A 162 -14.00 -5.92 -11.62
N ALA A 163 -14.16 -4.61 -11.83
CA ALA A 163 -15.21 -3.83 -11.21
C ALA A 163 -16.62 -4.31 -11.60
N VAL A 164 -16.85 -4.55 -12.90
CA VAL A 164 -18.16 -5.02 -13.40
C VAL A 164 -18.52 -6.39 -12.85
N VAL A 165 -17.57 -7.33 -12.82
CA VAL A 165 -17.80 -8.67 -12.25
C VAL A 165 -18.21 -8.56 -10.78
N LEU A 166 -17.50 -7.76 -9.96
CA LEU A 166 -17.89 -7.58 -8.56
C LEU A 166 -19.22 -6.83 -8.39
N LEU A 167 -19.52 -5.86 -9.25
CA LEU A 167 -20.82 -5.20 -9.24
C LEU A 167 -21.96 -6.21 -9.51
N ILE A 168 -21.79 -7.12 -10.47
CA ILE A 168 -22.77 -8.17 -10.75
C ILE A 168 -22.93 -9.10 -9.54
N ILE A 169 -21.81 -9.55 -8.94
CA ILE A 169 -21.84 -10.41 -7.76
C ILE A 169 -22.56 -9.71 -6.61
N ARG A 170 -22.26 -8.43 -6.36
CA ARG A 170 -22.94 -7.61 -5.34
C ARG A 170 -24.44 -7.54 -5.60
N GLN A 171 -24.88 -7.23 -6.83
CA GLN A 171 -26.29 -7.12 -7.16
C GLN A 171 -27.03 -8.46 -7.01
N LEU A 172 -26.45 -9.55 -7.53
CA LEU A 172 -27.04 -10.89 -7.38
C LEU A 172 -27.11 -11.31 -5.93
N GLY A 173 -26.07 -11.06 -5.15
CA GLY A 173 -26.07 -11.33 -3.71
C GLY A 173 -27.11 -10.51 -2.95
N THR A 174 -27.24 -9.22 -3.27
CA THR A 174 -28.28 -8.36 -2.67
C THR A 174 -29.69 -8.84 -3.01
N LEU A 175 -29.92 -9.27 -4.24
CA LEU A 175 -31.21 -9.84 -4.66
C LEU A 175 -31.52 -11.17 -3.95
N ALA A 176 -30.50 -12.02 -3.77
CA ALA A 176 -30.66 -13.33 -3.15
C ALA A 176 -30.88 -13.26 -1.64
N PHE A 177 -30.19 -12.35 -0.94
CA PHE A 177 -30.18 -12.28 0.53
C PHE A 177 -31.01 -11.12 1.10
N GLY A 178 -31.54 -10.22 0.28
CA GLY A 178 -32.35 -9.08 0.72
C GLY A 178 -31.59 -8.01 1.50
N LYS A 179 -30.25 -8.08 1.54
CA LYS A 179 -29.34 -7.11 2.18
C LYS A 179 -28.09 -6.91 1.34
N GLU A 180 -27.40 -5.79 1.53
CA GLU A 180 -26.15 -5.54 0.81
C GLU A 180 -25.14 -6.67 1.05
N ALA A 181 -24.76 -7.37 -0.02
CA ALA A 181 -23.87 -8.53 0.06
C ALA A 181 -22.38 -8.15 0.14
N MET A 182 -22.00 -6.93 -0.32
CA MET A 182 -20.61 -6.48 -0.42
C MET A 182 -20.53 -4.96 -0.41
N GLY A 183 -19.48 -4.40 0.17
CA GLY A 183 -19.20 -2.96 0.18
C GLY A 183 -18.81 -2.41 -1.19
N LEU A 184 -19.11 -1.13 -1.43
CA LEU A 184 -18.63 -0.44 -2.65
C LEU A 184 -17.11 -0.23 -2.62
N GLY A 185 -16.48 -0.29 -1.44
CA GLY A 185 -15.04 -0.21 -1.27
C GLY A 185 -14.31 -1.34 -1.98
N ASP A 186 -14.81 -2.59 -1.83
CA ASP A 186 -14.21 -3.79 -2.45
C ASP A 186 -14.18 -3.69 -3.98
N ILE A 187 -15.24 -3.09 -4.58
CA ILE A 187 -15.31 -2.90 -6.03
C ILE A 187 -14.22 -1.94 -6.51
N LYS A 188 -13.95 -0.87 -5.75
CA LYS A 188 -12.88 0.09 -6.08
C LYS A 188 -11.50 -0.52 -5.88
N LEU A 189 -11.33 -1.31 -4.82
CA LEU A 189 -10.09 -2.00 -4.53
C LEU A 189 -9.75 -3.01 -5.63
N ILE A 190 -10.72 -3.79 -6.08
CA ILE A 190 -10.46 -4.74 -7.17
C ILE A 190 -10.20 -4.04 -8.51
N ALA A 191 -10.85 -2.91 -8.78
CA ALA A 191 -10.53 -2.08 -9.94
C ALA A 191 -9.10 -1.57 -9.89
N LEU A 192 -8.61 -1.14 -8.71
CA LEU A 192 -7.22 -0.76 -8.49
C LEU A 192 -6.29 -1.94 -8.80
N ILE A 193 -6.52 -3.10 -8.20
CA ILE A 193 -5.71 -4.31 -8.45
C ILE A 193 -5.73 -4.65 -9.94
N GLY A 194 -6.90 -4.66 -10.57
CA GLY A 194 -7.08 -4.94 -11.99
C GLY A 194 -6.32 -3.97 -12.91
N ALA A 195 -6.23 -2.70 -12.54
CA ALA A 195 -5.44 -1.70 -13.28
C ALA A 195 -3.93 -2.02 -13.30
N PHE A 196 -3.41 -2.69 -12.28
CA PHE A 196 -1.99 -3.06 -12.18
C PHE A 196 -1.66 -4.44 -12.75
N VAL A 197 -2.53 -5.44 -12.56
CA VAL A 197 -2.20 -6.85 -12.86
C VAL A 197 -3.17 -7.52 -13.87
N GLY A 198 -4.17 -6.79 -14.35
CA GLY A 198 -5.18 -7.31 -15.26
C GLY A 198 -6.33 -8.03 -14.55
N TRP A 199 -7.41 -8.27 -15.29
CA TRP A 199 -8.66 -8.82 -14.72
C TRP A 199 -8.51 -10.26 -14.21
N GLN A 200 -7.70 -11.11 -14.89
CA GLN A 200 -7.54 -12.51 -14.49
C GLN A 200 -6.90 -12.63 -13.11
N ALA A 201 -5.75 -11.97 -12.92
CA ALA A 201 -5.03 -11.98 -11.66
C ALA A 201 -5.84 -11.29 -10.54
N ALA A 202 -6.56 -10.21 -10.87
CA ALA A 202 -7.45 -9.54 -9.94
C ALA A 202 -8.58 -10.46 -9.46
N LEU A 203 -9.27 -11.18 -10.34
CA LEU A 203 -10.33 -12.11 -9.96
C LEU A 203 -9.80 -13.31 -9.16
N ILE A 204 -8.63 -13.83 -9.53
CA ILE A 204 -7.96 -14.90 -8.77
C ILE A 204 -7.63 -14.41 -7.35
N SER A 205 -7.17 -13.17 -7.19
CA SER A 205 -6.85 -12.62 -5.87
C SER A 205 -8.05 -12.56 -4.93
N ILE A 206 -9.24 -12.22 -5.45
CA ILE A 206 -10.49 -12.27 -4.67
C ILE A 206 -10.84 -13.70 -4.28
N PHE A 207 -10.77 -14.61 -5.24
CA PHE A 207 -11.09 -16.02 -4.98
C PHE A 207 -10.18 -16.60 -3.89
N LEU A 208 -8.88 -16.35 -3.99
CA LEU A 208 -7.93 -16.77 -2.95
C LEU A 208 -8.17 -16.06 -1.62
N GLY A 209 -8.46 -14.76 -1.64
CA GLY A 209 -8.79 -13.98 -0.46
C GLY A 209 -10.05 -14.49 0.25
N SER A 210 -11.09 -14.86 -0.49
CA SER A 210 -12.32 -15.41 0.09
C SER A 210 -12.12 -16.80 0.70
N ILE A 211 -11.27 -17.65 0.09
CA ILE A 211 -10.89 -18.94 0.67
C ILE A 211 -10.15 -18.71 2.00
N LEU A 212 -9.11 -17.86 1.99
CA LEU A 212 -8.34 -17.57 3.20
C LEU A 212 -9.21 -16.97 4.32
N GLY A 213 -10.12 -16.07 3.96
CA GLY A 213 -11.05 -15.45 4.90
C GLY A 213 -12.07 -16.44 5.51
N THR A 214 -12.32 -17.59 4.87
CA THR A 214 -13.20 -18.64 5.41
C THR A 214 -12.53 -19.43 6.55
N PHE A 215 -11.19 -19.44 6.59
CA PHE A 215 -10.42 -20.16 7.63
C PHE A 215 -10.01 -19.25 8.80
N TYR A 216 -10.35 -17.98 8.75
CA TYR A 216 -10.06 -17.00 9.81
C TYR A 216 -11.36 -16.61 10.54
#